data_26cbd3836a1bc3d020cd5a8317733639
#
_entry.id   26cbd3836a1bc3d020cd5a8317733639
#
_cell.length_a   1.000
_cell.length_b   1.000
_cell.length_c   1.000
_cell.angle_alpha   90.00
_cell.angle_beta   90.00
_cell.angle_gamma   90.00
#
_symmetry.space_group_name_H-M   'P 1'
#
loop_
_entity.id
_entity.type
_entity.pdbx_description
1 polymer ?
#
loop_
_entity_poly.entity_id
_entity_poly.type
_entity_poly.pdbx_seq_one_letter_code
_entity_poly.pdbx_strand_id
1 'polypeptide(L)'
;MVQGTGSDVGKSMLVAGLCRAYVKRGLKVAPFKPQNMSNNAAVTPDGGEIGRAQALQARAAGVPLSVHMNPVLLKPQSEIGAQVVVQGRVEGNALARDYHELKPKLLPRVLESFAITGADADLVIVEGAGSPAEVNLREGDIANMGFAEAANVPVVLVGDIDRGGVIASILGTFELLTDNEAALTKGFVINKFRGDVSLFDEGVTILEDRTARSCFGVVPYFTEARKLPQEDAMALDYRARGEANAGRIKIAVPRLARIANFDDLDPLAAEPDVALEIIDPGTPLPLDADMVLIPGSKATLADLGQIRDEGWDIDILALHRRGATIVGLCAGYQILGHTVADPDGTEGPPGEAPGLGLLDITTVLGGDKALVERAGRELGDLGREVHRDTDQIGEGAAIMEADELIVDCLGNAVLAVAERTGAGLGAHHVEIGLTRRVGDFEAVGCDKNIGAVSAHIVFARQRKQIMIKRVLGQRIDIG
;
A
#
# COMPACT_ATOMS: atom_id res chain seq x y z
N MET A 1 15.75 13.16 12.16
CA MET A 1 14.32 12.85 11.93
C MET A 1 13.73 13.89 11.01
N VAL A 2 12.93 13.48 10.04
CA VAL A 2 12.23 14.38 9.10
C VAL A 2 10.78 14.49 9.54
N GLN A 3 10.34 15.69 9.93
CA GLN A 3 8.95 15.99 10.27
C GLN A 3 8.38 17.01 9.28
N GLY A 4 7.08 17.09 9.14
CA GLY A 4 6.44 17.97 8.16
C GLY A 4 5.52 19.00 8.78
N THR A 5 5.31 20.12 8.11
CA THR A 5 4.29 21.11 8.51
C THR A 5 2.86 20.61 8.31
N GLY A 6 2.69 19.40 7.77
CA GLY A 6 1.39 18.75 7.52
C GLY A 6 1.56 17.38 6.88
N SER A 7 0.42 16.76 6.57
CA SER A 7 0.36 15.56 5.72
C SER A 7 0.72 15.91 4.28
N ASP A 8 1.18 14.90 3.51
CA ASP A 8 1.54 15.01 2.08
C ASP A 8 2.60 16.05 1.71
N VAL A 9 3.33 16.62 2.65
CA VAL A 9 4.42 17.55 2.34
C VAL A 9 5.62 16.87 1.67
N GLY A 10 5.58 15.54 1.50
CA GLY A 10 6.59 14.75 0.80
C GLY A 10 7.67 14.15 1.70
N LYS A 11 7.39 13.96 3.00
CA LYS A 11 8.32 13.34 3.96
C LYS A 11 8.84 11.99 3.48
N SER A 12 7.95 11.08 3.09
CA SER A 12 8.29 9.70 2.73
C SER A 12 9.23 9.64 1.53
N MET A 13 8.97 10.48 0.52
CA MET A 13 9.82 10.60 -0.67
C MET A 13 11.19 11.20 -0.34
N LEU A 14 11.22 12.25 0.48
CA LEU A 14 12.46 12.88 0.90
C LEU A 14 13.33 11.91 1.71
N VAL A 15 12.73 11.16 2.64
CA VAL A 15 13.42 10.12 3.42
C VAL A 15 13.96 9.02 2.51
N ALA A 16 13.18 8.53 1.55
CA ALA A 16 13.65 7.55 0.57
C ALA A 16 14.84 8.07 -0.25
N GLY A 17 14.76 9.33 -0.72
CA GLY A 17 15.84 10.00 -1.43
C GLY A 17 17.10 10.15 -0.59
N LEU A 18 16.96 10.55 0.67
CA LEU A 18 18.07 10.67 1.61
C LEU A 18 18.70 9.29 1.91
N CYS A 19 17.90 8.26 2.16
CA CYS A 19 18.39 6.88 2.32
C CYS A 19 19.27 6.50 1.13
N ARG A 20 18.76 6.67 -0.09
CA ARG A 20 19.52 6.34 -1.31
C ARG A 20 20.78 7.19 -1.48
N ALA A 21 20.71 8.48 -1.18
CA ALA A 21 21.83 9.40 -1.30
C ALA A 21 22.98 9.04 -0.33
N TYR A 22 22.67 8.68 0.90
CA TYR A 22 23.68 8.31 1.89
C TYR A 22 24.25 6.91 1.65
N VAL A 23 23.45 5.95 1.19
CA VAL A 23 23.98 4.65 0.73
C VAL A 23 24.97 4.82 -0.42
N LYS A 24 24.68 5.70 -1.40
CA LYS A 24 25.64 6.03 -2.47
C LYS A 24 26.94 6.68 -1.97
N ARG A 25 26.94 7.24 -0.75
CA ARG A 25 28.13 7.77 -0.08
C ARG A 25 28.86 6.73 0.77
N GLY A 26 28.40 5.47 0.74
CA GLY A 26 29.04 4.33 1.41
C GLY A 26 28.57 4.07 2.84
N LEU A 27 27.53 4.76 3.33
CA LEU A 27 26.96 4.51 4.66
C LEU A 27 25.96 3.35 4.63
N LYS A 28 25.92 2.61 5.73
CA LYS A 28 24.83 1.68 6.03
C LYS A 28 23.65 2.49 6.59
N VAL A 29 22.58 2.60 5.82
CA VAL A 29 21.42 3.40 6.17
C VAL A 29 20.22 2.52 6.45
N ALA A 30 19.48 2.82 7.53
CA ALA A 30 18.21 2.19 7.83
C ALA A 30 17.10 3.26 7.94
N PRO A 31 15.93 3.06 7.33
CA PRO A 31 14.76 3.90 7.54
C PRO A 31 14.02 3.49 8.81
N PHE A 32 13.34 4.46 9.43
CA PHE A 32 12.51 4.22 10.59
C PHE A 32 11.29 5.16 10.61
N LYS A 33 10.13 4.67 10.96
CA LYS A 33 8.93 5.48 11.22
C LYS A 33 8.25 4.95 12.48
N PRO A 34 8.25 5.73 13.57
CA PRO A 34 7.75 5.26 14.88
C PRO A 34 6.31 4.75 14.82
N GLN A 35 5.45 5.53 14.16
CA GLN A 35 4.05 5.21 13.93
C GLN A 35 3.67 5.55 12.50
N ASN A 36 2.90 4.68 11.86
CA ASN A 36 2.28 4.94 10.58
C ASN A 36 0.76 4.69 10.64
N MET A 37 0.00 5.34 9.75
CA MET A 37 -1.42 5.09 9.55
C MET A 37 -1.64 4.89 8.05
N SER A 38 -1.87 3.64 7.63
CA SER A 38 -2.07 3.31 6.23
C SER A 38 -2.70 1.92 6.09
N ASN A 39 -3.58 1.75 5.10
CA ASN A 39 -4.06 0.45 4.66
C ASN A 39 -3.09 -0.23 3.67
N ASN A 40 -2.13 0.54 3.12
CA ASN A 40 -1.11 0.00 2.24
C ASN A 40 0.09 -0.49 3.07
N ALA A 41 0.31 -1.80 3.04
CA ALA A 41 1.36 -2.44 3.81
C ALA A 41 2.20 -3.38 2.93
N ALA A 42 3.41 -3.68 3.39
CA ALA A 42 4.30 -4.68 2.82
C ALA A 42 4.58 -5.76 3.85
N VAL A 43 4.62 -7.00 3.40
CA VAL A 43 5.01 -8.14 4.22
C VAL A 43 6.52 -8.12 4.44
N THR A 44 6.94 -8.49 5.63
CA THR A 44 8.35 -8.56 6.01
C THR A 44 8.82 -10.02 6.12
N PRO A 45 10.10 -10.32 5.84
CA PRO A 45 10.63 -11.70 5.93
C PRO A 45 10.50 -12.32 7.33
N ASP A 46 10.40 -11.49 8.37
CA ASP A 46 10.19 -11.91 9.76
C ASP A 46 8.71 -12.23 10.10
N GLY A 47 7.85 -12.27 9.07
CA GLY A 47 6.45 -12.71 9.19
C GLY A 47 5.49 -11.67 9.72
N GLY A 48 5.84 -10.39 9.61
CA GLY A 48 4.99 -9.27 9.96
C GLY A 48 4.67 -8.36 8.78
N GLU A 49 4.22 -7.14 9.07
CA GLU A 49 3.92 -6.13 8.06
C GLU A 49 4.35 -4.74 8.51
N ILE A 50 4.73 -3.91 7.54
CA ILE A 50 5.09 -2.49 7.71
C ILE A 50 4.38 -1.62 6.68
N GLY A 51 4.28 -0.32 6.93
CA GLY A 51 3.72 0.62 5.97
C GLY A 51 4.48 0.64 4.64
N ARG A 52 3.77 0.90 3.55
CA ARG A 52 4.34 0.92 2.19
C ARG A 52 5.47 1.94 2.03
N ALA A 53 5.38 3.09 2.69
CA ALA A 53 6.44 4.11 2.65
C ALA A 53 7.77 3.56 3.20
N GLN A 54 7.75 2.80 4.31
CA GLN A 54 8.97 2.22 4.88
C GLN A 54 9.53 1.09 4.01
N ALA A 55 8.66 0.34 3.33
CA ALA A 55 9.10 -0.64 2.33
C ALA A 55 9.83 0.03 1.16
N LEU A 56 9.31 1.16 0.66
CA LEU A 56 9.98 1.97 -0.36
C LEU A 56 11.34 2.50 0.13
N GLN A 57 11.38 3.00 1.37
CA GLN A 57 12.61 3.53 1.99
C GLN A 57 13.65 2.44 2.23
N ALA A 58 13.26 1.24 2.68
CA ALA A 58 14.14 0.09 2.83
C ALA A 58 14.72 -0.33 1.48
N ARG A 59 13.89 -0.36 0.42
CA ARG A 59 14.35 -0.63 -0.96
C ARG A 59 15.34 0.44 -1.43
N ALA A 60 15.09 1.72 -1.14
CA ALA A 60 16.01 2.82 -1.46
C ALA A 60 17.34 2.70 -0.70
N ALA A 61 17.30 2.23 0.55
CA ALA A 61 18.47 1.93 1.37
C ALA A 61 19.19 0.63 0.98
N GLY A 62 18.54 -0.26 0.21
CA GLY A 62 19.10 -1.57 -0.17
C GLY A 62 19.18 -2.55 1.01
N VAL A 63 18.25 -2.43 1.97
CA VAL A 63 18.18 -3.30 3.15
C VAL A 63 16.91 -4.15 3.14
N PRO A 64 16.92 -5.36 3.73
CA PRO A 64 15.72 -6.17 3.91
C PRO A 64 14.65 -5.43 4.72
N LEU A 65 13.38 -5.74 4.46
CA LEU A 65 12.28 -5.24 5.28
C LEU A 65 12.34 -5.86 6.68
N SER A 66 12.00 -5.08 7.70
CA SER A 66 11.87 -5.56 9.09
C SER A 66 10.70 -4.87 9.78
N VAL A 67 9.99 -5.59 10.63
CA VAL A 67 8.90 -5.05 11.47
C VAL A 67 9.38 -3.90 12.36
N HIS A 68 10.67 -3.87 12.68
CA HIS A 68 11.26 -2.81 13.50
C HIS A 68 11.41 -1.46 12.78
N MET A 69 11.31 -1.41 11.43
CA MET A 69 11.34 -0.16 10.67
C MET A 69 10.06 0.68 10.84
N ASN A 70 8.94 0.00 11.18
CA ASN A 70 7.67 0.64 11.46
C ASN A 70 6.95 -0.12 12.59
N PRO A 71 7.37 0.09 13.85
CA PRO A 71 6.90 -0.71 14.98
C PRO A 71 5.42 -0.54 15.31
N VAL A 72 4.80 0.57 14.95
CA VAL A 72 3.36 0.80 15.14
C VAL A 72 2.73 1.16 13.80
N LEU A 73 1.83 0.29 13.33
CA LEU A 73 1.03 0.52 12.12
C LEU A 73 -0.46 0.49 12.47
N LEU A 74 -1.15 1.57 12.17
CA LEU A 74 -2.60 1.69 12.30
C LEU A 74 -3.24 1.47 10.94
N LYS A 75 -4.20 0.54 10.87
CA LYS A 75 -4.95 0.24 9.65
C LYS A 75 -6.42 0.64 9.85
N PRO A 76 -6.85 1.79 9.31
CA PRO A 76 -8.23 2.24 9.43
C PRO A 76 -9.21 1.19 8.89
N GLN A 77 -10.19 0.77 9.72
CA GLN A 77 -11.25 -0.17 9.35
C GLN A 77 -12.62 0.51 9.31
N SER A 78 -12.79 1.61 10.06
CA SER A 78 -14.00 2.40 10.13
C SER A 78 -13.68 3.88 10.27
N GLU A 79 -14.70 4.74 10.31
CA GLU A 79 -14.50 6.19 10.53
C GLU A 79 -13.83 6.52 11.88
N ILE A 80 -13.99 5.66 12.88
CA ILE A 80 -13.56 5.91 14.26
C ILE A 80 -12.62 4.85 14.82
N GLY A 81 -12.32 3.77 14.06
CA GLY A 81 -11.55 2.64 14.55
C GLY A 81 -10.46 2.19 13.58
N ALA A 82 -9.37 1.69 14.14
CA ALA A 82 -8.26 1.11 13.39
C ALA A 82 -7.77 -0.19 14.04
N GLN A 83 -7.32 -1.12 13.21
CA GLN A 83 -6.54 -2.26 13.66
C GLN A 83 -5.14 -1.76 14.05
N VAL A 84 -4.69 -2.13 15.25
CA VAL A 84 -3.39 -1.76 15.80
C VAL A 84 -2.43 -2.92 15.57
N VAL A 85 -1.39 -2.70 14.77
CA VAL A 85 -0.31 -3.65 14.53
C VAL A 85 0.94 -3.14 15.23
N VAL A 86 1.54 -3.96 16.09
CA VAL A 86 2.74 -3.60 16.86
C VAL A 86 3.83 -4.60 16.58
N GLN A 87 4.99 -4.12 16.10
CA GLN A 87 6.13 -4.96 15.70
C GLN A 87 5.68 -6.12 14.79
N GLY A 88 4.84 -5.79 13.79
CA GLY A 88 4.34 -6.71 12.78
C GLY A 88 3.19 -7.63 13.21
N ARG A 89 2.73 -7.57 14.46
CA ARG A 89 1.65 -8.42 14.99
C ARG A 89 0.42 -7.60 15.32
N VAL A 90 -0.76 -8.15 15.01
CA VAL A 90 -2.04 -7.54 15.39
C VAL A 90 -2.20 -7.65 16.90
N GLU A 91 -2.32 -6.49 17.58
CA GLU A 91 -2.59 -6.42 19.04
C GLU A 91 -4.09 -6.28 19.31
N GLY A 92 -4.89 -5.89 18.31
CA GLY A 92 -6.33 -5.73 18.42
C GLY A 92 -6.84 -4.54 17.62
N ASN A 93 -8.09 -4.19 17.85
CA ASN A 93 -8.75 -3.01 17.30
C ASN A 93 -8.89 -1.95 18.37
N ALA A 94 -8.68 -0.69 18.03
CA ALA A 94 -8.83 0.43 18.95
C ALA A 94 -9.63 1.56 18.31
N LEU A 95 -10.54 2.14 19.07
CA LEU A 95 -11.13 3.43 18.74
C LEU A 95 -10.09 4.53 18.98
N ALA A 96 -10.25 5.68 18.31
CA ALA A 96 -9.30 6.78 18.43
C ALA A 96 -9.02 7.20 19.90
N ARG A 97 -10.05 7.20 20.75
CA ARG A 97 -9.90 7.52 22.17
C ARG A 97 -9.07 6.46 22.91
N ASP A 98 -9.36 5.18 22.69
CA ASP A 98 -8.68 4.06 23.36
C ASP A 98 -7.22 3.98 22.91
N TYR A 99 -6.97 4.29 21.63
CA TYR A 99 -5.61 4.36 21.09
C TYR A 99 -4.76 5.43 21.81
N HIS A 100 -5.37 6.57 22.16
CA HIS A 100 -4.65 7.61 22.90
C HIS A 100 -4.12 7.11 24.25
N GLU A 101 -4.88 6.26 24.93
CA GLU A 101 -4.46 5.61 26.20
C GLU A 101 -3.39 4.53 26.00
N LEU A 102 -3.29 3.95 24.80
CA LEU A 102 -2.27 2.93 24.48
C LEU A 102 -0.91 3.54 24.17
N LYS A 103 -0.85 4.74 23.58
CA LYS A 103 0.40 5.38 23.11
C LYS A 103 1.54 5.36 24.16
N PRO A 104 1.33 5.74 25.44
CA PRO A 104 2.40 5.70 26.43
C PRO A 104 2.97 4.29 26.66
N LYS A 105 2.16 3.24 26.50
CA LYS A 105 2.58 1.84 26.63
C LYS A 105 3.33 1.36 25.40
N LEU A 106 3.12 1.99 24.24
CA LEU A 106 3.77 1.65 22.98
C LEU A 106 5.14 2.32 22.85
N LEU A 107 5.39 3.46 23.49
CA LEU A 107 6.66 4.18 23.38
C LEU A 107 7.89 3.31 23.70
N PRO A 108 7.93 2.50 24.78
CA PRO A 108 9.05 1.61 25.03
C PRO A 108 9.32 0.61 23.89
N ARG A 109 8.29 0.06 23.27
CA ARG A 109 8.41 -0.86 22.12
C ARG A 109 8.90 -0.15 20.86
N VAL A 110 8.51 1.12 20.69
CA VAL A 110 9.02 1.98 19.60
C VAL A 110 10.52 2.24 19.79
N LEU A 111 10.95 2.59 21.01
CA LEU A 111 12.36 2.82 21.33
C LEU A 111 13.22 1.56 21.21
N GLU A 112 12.68 0.40 21.62
CA GLU A 112 13.31 -0.90 21.41
C GLU A 112 13.55 -1.16 19.92
N SER A 113 12.51 -0.99 19.09
CA SER A 113 12.60 -1.18 17.64
C SER A 113 13.58 -0.18 17.00
N PHE A 114 13.64 1.05 17.49
CA PHE A 114 14.61 2.05 17.04
C PHE A 114 16.05 1.61 17.34
N ALA A 115 16.30 1.08 18.55
CA ALA A 115 17.61 0.57 18.93
C ALA A 115 18.00 -0.64 18.06
N ILE A 116 17.07 -1.58 17.80
CA ILE A 116 17.31 -2.74 16.94
C ILE A 116 17.63 -2.29 15.50
N THR A 117 16.85 -1.37 14.94
CA THR A 117 17.07 -0.82 13.59
C THR A 117 18.43 -0.11 13.47
N GLY A 118 18.86 0.54 14.55
CA GLY A 118 20.13 1.28 14.59
C GLY A 118 21.36 0.42 14.86
N ALA A 119 21.21 -0.84 15.30
CA ALA A 119 22.33 -1.65 15.78
C ALA A 119 23.45 -1.88 14.74
N ASP A 120 23.05 -2.06 13.46
CA ASP A 120 23.98 -2.32 12.35
C ASP A 120 24.04 -1.17 11.33
N ALA A 121 23.43 -0.02 11.63
CA ALA A 121 23.35 1.14 10.75
C ALA A 121 24.33 2.24 11.18
N ASP A 122 25.02 2.86 10.20
CA ASP A 122 25.80 4.07 10.44
C ASP A 122 24.88 5.28 10.58
N LEU A 123 23.70 5.23 9.97
CA LEU A 123 22.71 6.30 9.97
C LEU A 123 21.28 5.74 9.94
N VAL A 124 20.46 6.15 10.90
CA VAL A 124 19.01 5.91 10.85
C VAL A 124 18.31 7.19 10.44
N ILE A 125 17.53 7.13 9.36
CA ILE A 125 16.71 8.26 8.91
C ILE A 125 15.27 8.02 9.34
N VAL A 126 14.80 8.87 10.25
CA VAL A 126 13.48 8.74 10.87
C VAL A 126 12.47 9.63 10.15
N GLU A 127 11.29 9.09 9.86
CA GLU A 127 10.13 9.81 9.33
C GLU A 127 9.08 10.03 10.42
N GLY A 128 8.62 11.27 10.60
CA GLY A 128 7.49 11.61 11.44
C GLY A 128 6.13 11.39 10.75
N ALA A 129 5.05 11.48 11.50
CA ALA A 129 3.68 11.36 11.01
C ALA A 129 2.91 12.68 11.17
N GLY A 130 2.19 13.13 10.10
CA GLY A 130 1.45 14.40 10.13
C GLY A 130 2.35 15.61 10.42
N SER A 131 1.98 16.41 11.43
CA SER A 131 2.68 17.63 11.82
C SER A 131 2.97 17.68 13.33
N PRO A 132 4.15 18.16 13.77
CA PRO A 132 4.41 18.44 15.17
C PRO A 132 3.60 19.63 15.71
N ALA A 133 2.97 20.41 14.83
CA ALA A 133 2.11 21.53 15.21
C ALA A 133 0.72 21.12 15.72
N GLU A 134 0.38 19.84 15.64
CA GLU A 134 -0.87 19.29 16.21
C GLU A 134 -0.76 19.16 17.74
N VAL A 135 -0.61 20.31 18.41
CA VAL A 135 -0.34 20.37 19.87
C VAL A 135 -1.44 19.80 20.73
N ASN A 136 -2.66 19.72 20.22
CA ASN A 136 -3.79 19.04 20.85
C ASN A 136 -3.63 17.50 20.93
N LEU A 137 -2.71 16.92 20.14
CA LEU A 137 -2.40 15.49 20.12
C LEU A 137 -1.02 15.18 20.72
N ARG A 138 -0.36 16.18 21.34
CA ARG A 138 1.01 16.04 21.83
C ARG A 138 1.15 15.12 23.03
N GLU A 139 0.15 15.09 23.91
CA GLU A 139 0.18 14.21 25.05
C GLU A 139 0.27 12.76 24.60
N GLY A 140 1.32 12.05 25.07
CA GLY A 140 1.61 10.69 24.66
C GLY A 140 2.04 10.53 23.20
N ASP A 141 2.55 11.59 22.54
CA ASP A 141 3.05 11.49 21.17
C ASP A 141 4.21 10.50 21.05
N ILE A 142 4.06 9.52 20.17
CA ILE A 142 5.08 8.54 19.83
C ILE A 142 5.58 8.66 18.39
N ALA A 143 5.07 9.62 17.63
CA ALA A 143 5.25 9.72 16.19
C ALA A 143 6.12 10.89 15.75
N ASN A 144 6.14 11.98 16.51
CA ASN A 144 6.84 13.21 16.18
C ASN A 144 7.76 13.67 17.32
N MET A 145 7.44 14.79 17.98
CA MET A 145 8.33 15.38 19.00
C MET A 145 8.46 14.52 20.25
N GLY A 146 7.40 13.83 20.68
CA GLY A 146 7.49 12.91 21.82
C GLY A 146 8.49 11.78 21.60
N PHE A 147 8.54 11.22 20.40
CA PHE A 147 9.58 10.27 20.02
C PHE A 147 10.95 10.96 19.91
N ALA A 148 11.01 12.11 19.24
CA ALA A 148 12.28 12.83 19.04
C ALA A 148 12.97 13.20 20.36
N GLU A 149 12.21 13.63 21.38
CA GLU A 149 12.70 13.92 22.72
C GLU A 149 13.16 12.65 23.43
N ALA A 150 12.31 11.59 23.43
CA ALA A 150 12.62 10.33 24.10
C ALA A 150 13.85 9.63 23.55
N ALA A 151 14.07 9.72 22.23
CA ALA A 151 15.22 9.13 21.54
C ALA A 151 16.39 10.12 21.34
N ASN A 152 16.25 11.38 21.76
CA ASN A 152 17.21 12.47 21.56
C ASN A 152 17.64 12.61 20.09
N VAL A 153 16.69 12.59 19.16
CA VAL A 153 16.93 12.63 17.71
C VAL A 153 16.77 14.05 17.17
N PRO A 154 17.78 14.62 16.47
CA PRO A 154 17.65 15.93 15.84
C PRO A 154 16.58 15.91 14.74
N VAL A 155 15.85 17.00 14.63
CA VAL A 155 14.69 17.17 13.72
C VAL A 155 15.01 18.15 12.60
N VAL A 156 14.52 17.83 11.40
CA VAL A 156 14.46 18.72 10.23
C VAL A 156 13.00 18.85 9.83
N LEU A 157 12.51 20.09 9.76
CA LEU A 157 11.13 20.37 9.37
C LEU A 157 11.02 20.52 7.85
N VAL A 158 9.98 19.94 7.24
CA VAL A 158 9.72 20.02 5.79
C VAL A 158 8.44 20.79 5.54
N GLY A 159 8.52 21.85 4.74
CA GLY A 159 7.37 22.62 4.26
C GLY A 159 7.10 22.36 2.78
N ASP A 160 5.81 22.26 2.40
CA ASP A 160 5.34 22.11 1.03
C ASP A 160 5.01 23.48 0.44
N ILE A 161 5.75 23.90 -0.61
CA ILE A 161 5.51 25.19 -1.27
C ILE A 161 4.44 25.09 -2.37
N ASP A 162 4.19 23.89 -2.91
CA ASP A 162 3.27 23.69 -4.04
C ASP A 162 1.81 24.03 -3.67
N ARG A 163 1.47 23.90 -2.38
CA ARG A 163 0.13 24.26 -1.85
C ARG A 163 -0.02 25.75 -1.51
N GLY A 164 1.07 26.51 -1.55
CA GLY A 164 1.12 27.91 -1.07
C GLY A 164 1.21 28.02 0.46
N GLY A 165 1.57 29.21 0.95
CA GLY A 165 1.62 29.53 2.37
C GLY A 165 2.75 28.84 3.17
N VAL A 166 3.80 28.34 2.52
CA VAL A 166 4.87 27.57 3.17
C VAL A 166 5.60 28.38 4.26
N ILE A 167 5.80 29.71 4.06
CA ILE A 167 6.43 30.60 5.05
C ILE A 167 5.59 30.60 6.33
N ALA A 168 4.29 30.82 6.23
CA ALA A 168 3.39 30.83 7.37
C ALA A 168 3.33 29.44 8.07
N SER A 169 3.31 28.35 7.29
CA SER A 169 3.26 27.00 7.83
C SER A 169 4.53 26.65 8.63
N ILE A 170 5.70 27.02 8.14
CA ILE A 170 6.97 26.79 8.86
C ILE A 170 7.02 27.66 10.11
N LEU A 171 6.77 28.98 10.00
CA LEU A 171 6.81 29.90 11.15
C LEU A 171 5.79 29.50 12.22
N GLY A 172 4.54 29.19 11.81
CA GLY A 172 3.50 28.74 12.72
C GLY A 172 3.86 27.42 13.41
N THR A 173 4.53 26.51 12.72
CA THR A 173 5.01 25.28 13.35
C THR A 173 6.06 25.57 14.41
N PHE A 174 7.06 26.41 14.10
CA PHE A 174 8.10 26.79 15.08
C PHE A 174 7.52 27.51 16.30
N GLU A 175 6.53 28.39 16.12
CA GLU A 175 5.86 29.11 17.21
C GLU A 175 5.14 28.18 18.21
N LEU A 176 4.69 27.00 17.73
CA LEU A 176 3.97 26.02 18.55
C LEU A 176 4.88 25.01 19.24
N LEU A 177 6.18 24.97 18.88
CA LEU A 177 7.16 24.10 19.55
C LEU A 177 7.51 24.64 20.92
N THR A 178 7.71 23.73 21.88
CA THR A 178 8.34 24.07 23.15
C THR A 178 9.83 24.40 22.94
N ASP A 179 10.47 25.02 23.93
CA ASP A 179 11.90 25.36 23.85
C ASP A 179 12.78 24.12 23.61
N ASN A 180 12.45 22.98 24.23
CA ASN A 180 13.17 21.74 24.06
C ASN A 180 13.03 21.19 22.62
N GLU A 181 11.82 21.20 22.09
CA GLU A 181 11.53 20.74 20.74
C GLU A 181 12.16 21.66 19.68
N ALA A 182 12.10 22.97 19.91
CA ALA A 182 12.79 23.95 19.09
C ALA A 182 14.32 23.74 19.12
N ALA A 183 14.88 23.37 20.28
CA ALA A 183 16.31 23.05 20.40
C ALA A 183 16.69 21.76 19.64
N LEU A 184 15.83 20.77 19.56
CA LEU A 184 16.02 19.59 18.75
C LEU A 184 15.89 19.87 17.24
N THR A 185 15.09 20.86 16.85
CA THR A 185 14.86 21.22 15.44
C THR A 185 16.05 22.01 14.90
N LYS A 186 16.83 21.39 14.02
CA LYS A 186 18.12 21.93 13.52
C LYS A 186 17.98 22.82 12.30
N GLY A 187 16.89 22.71 11.57
CA GLY A 187 16.63 23.47 10.36
C GLY A 187 15.38 23.00 9.63
N PHE A 188 15.22 23.51 8.44
CA PHE A 188 14.06 23.18 7.61
C PHE A 188 14.45 22.96 6.14
N VAL A 189 13.54 22.33 5.39
CA VAL A 189 13.63 22.11 3.96
C VAL A 189 12.34 22.61 3.31
N ILE A 190 12.46 23.32 2.20
CA ILE A 190 11.34 23.66 1.33
C ILE A 190 11.23 22.59 0.25
N ASN A 191 10.07 21.97 0.14
CA ASN A 191 9.88 20.86 -0.79
C ASN A 191 8.85 21.20 -1.87
N LYS A 192 8.94 20.47 -3.00
CA LYS A 192 8.05 20.57 -4.16
C LYS A 192 8.09 21.93 -4.87
N PHE A 193 9.24 22.56 -4.94
CA PHE A 193 9.38 23.83 -5.64
C PHE A 193 9.26 23.66 -7.16
N ARG A 194 8.40 24.47 -7.80
CA ARG A 194 8.24 24.48 -9.25
C ARG A 194 8.93 25.69 -9.87
N GLY A 195 9.73 25.46 -10.89
CA GLY A 195 10.44 26.50 -11.62
C GLY A 195 11.83 26.77 -11.07
N ASP A 196 12.29 28.03 -11.18
CA ASP A 196 13.63 28.46 -10.75
C ASP A 196 13.66 28.64 -9.23
N VAL A 197 14.43 27.81 -8.54
CA VAL A 197 14.54 27.81 -7.07
C VAL A 197 15.09 29.12 -6.51
N SER A 198 15.89 29.87 -7.30
CA SER A 198 16.46 31.16 -6.86
C SER A 198 15.40 32.24 -6.60
N LEU A 199 14.20 32.10 -7.17
CA LEU A 199 13.06 32.95 -6.91
C LEU A 199 12.56 32.91 -5.45
N PHE A 200 13.02 31.92 -4.68
CA PHE A 200 12.66 31.77 -3.28
C PHE A 200 13.77 32.16 -2.28
N ASP A 201 14.88 32.73 -2.74
CA ASP A 201 16.03 33.11 -1.89
C ASP A 201 15.63 34.10 -0.80
N GLU A 202 14.80 35.11 -1.12
CA GLU A 202 14.25 36.03 -0.14
C GLU A 202 13.36 35.34 0.89
N GLY A 203 12.54 34.36 0.45
CA GLY A 203 11.71 33.53 1.32
C GLY A 203 12.55 32.71 2.29
N VAL A 204 13.68 32.16 1.85
CA VAL A 204 14.65 31.49 2.70
C VAL A 204 15.20 32.42 3.75
N THR A 205 15.68 33.61 3.35
CA THR A 205 16.20 34.63 4.26
C THR A 205 15.18 35.02 5.33
N ILE A 206 13.94 35.28 4.96
CA ILE A 206 12.85 35.60 5.90
C ILE A 206 12.66 34.47 6.93
N LEU A 207 12.71 33.23 6.47
CA LEU A 207 12.54 32.06 7.36
C LEU A 207 13.73 31.89 8.31
N GLU A 208 14.95 31.99 7.81
CA GLU A 208 16.17 31.88 8.63
C GLU A 208 16.22 32.96 9.69
N ASP A 209 15.95 34.25 9.33
CA ASP A 209 15.92 35.34 10.26
C ASP A 209 14.89 35.19 11.37
N ARG A 210 13.70 34.68 11.03
CA ARG A 210 12.59 34.56 11.99
C ARG A 210 12.69 33.30 12.85
N THR A 211 13.20 32.18 12.33
CA THR A 211 13.31 30.92 13.07
C THR A 211 14.63 30.78 13.80
N ALA A 212 15.65 31.56 13.46
CA ALA A 212 17.05 31.37 13.83
C ALA A 212 17.54 29.95 13.51
N ARG A 213 17.06 29.36 12.39
CA ARG A 213 17.42 28.01 11.91
C ARG A 213 17.75 28.09 10.42
N SER A 214 18.72 27.26 10.01
CA SER A 214 19.16 27.20 8.61
C SER A 214 18.20 26.44 7.72
N CYS A 215 18.04 26.94 6.49
CA CYS A 215 17.44 26.19 5.39
C CYS A 215 18.47 25.19 4.85
N PHE A 216 18.13 23.89 4.87
CA PHE A 216 19.00 22.84 4.32
C PHE A 216 18.82 22.65 2.82
N GLY A 217 17.92 23.38 2.22
CA GLY A 217 17.73 23.45 0.78
C GLY A 217 16.28 23.61 0.34
N VAL A 218 16.15 24.02 -0.91
CA VAL A 218 14.89 24.06 -1.65
C VAL A 218 14.91 22.92 -2.64
N VAL A 219 14.00 21.95 -2.47
CA VAL A 219 13.93 20.73 -3.27
C VAL A 219 12.97 20.95 -4.43
N PRO A 220 13.44 20.81 -5.68
CA PRO A 220 12.58 20.91 -6.85
C PRO A 220 11.46 19.87 -6.86
N TYR A 221 10.36 20.21 -7.52
CA TYR A 221 9.26 19.28 -7.74
C TYR A 221 9.73 18.09 -8.58
N PHE A 222 9.58 16.88 -8.01
CA PHE A 222 10.01 15.65 -8.64
C PHE A 222 8.81 14.96 -9.33
N THR A 223 8.67 15.17 -10.64
CA THR A 223 7.55 14.64 -11.44
C THR A 223 7.48 13.12 -11.45
N GLU A 224 8.63 12.45 -11.41
CA GLU A 224 8.71 10.98 -11.44
C GLU A 224 8.24 10.33 -10.14
N ALA A 225 8.04 11.11 -9.07
CA ALA A 225 7.51 10.61 -7.79
C ALA A 225 6.16 9.90 -7.96
N ARG A 226 5.34 10.32 -8.94
CA ARG A 226 4.06 9.68 -9.29
C ARG A 226 4.17 8.23 -9.76
N LYS A 227 5.38 7.78 -10.16
CA LYS A 227 5.67 6.39 -10.56
C LYS A 227 6.02 5.49 -9.39
N LEU A 228 6.16 6.05 -8.21
CA LEU A 228 6.48 5.30 -6.99
C LEU A 228 5.18 5.01 -6.22
N PRO A 229 5.14 3.90 -5.46
CA PRO A 229 3.98 3.56 -4.65
C PRO A 229 3.57 4.69 -3.73
N GLN A 230 2.29 5.04 -3.74
CA GLN A 230 1.71 6.06 -2.88
C GLN A 230 1.30 5.42 -1.54
N GLU A 231 1.34 6.19 -0.46
CA GLU A 231 1.01 5.69 0.87
C GLU A 231 -0.49 5.79 1.18
N ASP A 232 -1.14 6.88 0.76
CA ASP A 232 -2.51 7.20 1.13
C ASP A 232 -3.49 7.09 -0.03
N ALA A 233 -4.71 6.59 0.26
CA ALA A 233 -5.81 6.51 -0.69
C ALA A 233 -6.26 7.88 -1.23
N MET A 234 -5.94 8.99 -0.55
CA MET A 234 -6.14 10.35 -1.09
C MET A 234 -5.38 10.59 -2.40
N ALA A 235 -4.31 9.83 -2.66
CA ALA A 235 -3.62 9.87 -3.95
C ALA A 235 -4.51 9.42 -5.12
N LEU A 236 -5.55 8.63 -4.86
CA LEU A 236 -6.53 8.22 -5.87
C LEU A 236 -7.34 9.41 -6.40
N ASP A 237 -7.60 10.45 -5.57
CA ASP A 237 -8.31 11.65 -6.00
C ASP A 237 -7.56 12.43 -7.09
N TYR A 238 -6.24 12.38 -7.06
CA TYR A 238 -5.40 12.99 -8.09
C TYR A 238 -5.35 12.14 -9.37
N ARG A 239 -5.46 10.82 -9.26
CA ARG A 239 -5.47 9.90 -10.41
C ARG A 239 -6.78 9.95 -11.18
N ALA A 240 -7.91 10.01 -10.48
CA ALA A 240 -9.23 10.16 -11.10
C ALA A 240 -9.38 11.45 -11.93
N ARG A 241 -8.53 12.45 -11.69
CA ARG A 241 -8.51 13.73 -12.42
C ARG A 241 -7.41 13.80 -13.49
N GLY A 242 -6.55 12.79 -13.60
CA GLY A 242 -5.54 12.70 -14.65
C GLY A 242 -6.18 12.41 -16.00
N GLU A 243 -5.51 12.81 -17.09
CA GLU A 243 -5.92 12.43 -18.45
C GLU A 243 -6.03 10.89 -18.50
N ALA A 244 -7.24 10.39 -18.75
CA ALA A 244 -7.44 8.98 -19.03
C ALA A 244 -6.53 8.62 -20.19
N ASN A 245 -5.62 7.68 -20.00
CA ASN A 245 -4.85 7.14 -21.10
C ASN A 245 -5.85 6.68 -22.16
N ALA A 246 -5.71 7.15 -23.39
CA ALA A 246 -6.55 6.72 -24.51
C ALA A 246 -6.21 5.27 -24.94
N GLY A 247 -5.93 4.41 -23.98
CA GLY A 247 -5.62 3.01 -24.18
C GLY A 247 -6.81 2.27 -24.76
N ARG A 248 -6.52 1.22 -25.54
CA ARG A 248 -7.56 0.38 -26.15
C ARG A 248 -8.22 -0.57 -25.18
N ILE A 249 -7.57 -0.89 -24.06
CA ILE A 249 -8.05 -1.83 -23.04
C ILE A 249 -8.59 -1.00 -21.87
N LYS A 250 -9.89 -1.04 -21.67
CA LYS A 250 -10.57 -0.27 -20.63
C LYS A 250 -10.74 -1.11 -19.37
N ILE A 251 -10.10 -0.70 -18.28
CA ILE A 251 -10.19 -1.35 -16.97
C ILE A 251 -10.94 -0.43 -16.02
N ALA A 252 -12.12 -0.86 -15.56
CA ALA A 252 -12.90 -0.16 -14.54
C ALA A 252 -12.58 -0.72 -13.16
N VAL A 253 -12.28 0.16 -12.21
CA VAL A 253 -11.97 -0.19 -10.81
C VAL A 253 -12.97 0.52 -9.90
N PRO A 254 -13.90 -0.17 -9.26
CA PRO A 254 -14.79 0.44 -8.27
C PRO A 254 -13.96 0.95 -7.08
N ARG A 255 -14.16 2.22 -6.70
CA ARG A 255 -13.50 2.83 -5.57
C ARG A 255 -14.16 2.40 -4.27
N LEU A 256 -13.61 1.36 -3.65
CA LEU A 256 -14.08 0.88 -2.36
C LEU A 256 -13.69 1.85 -1.23
N ALA A 257 -14.56 2.00 -0.23
CA ALA A 257 -14.34 2.92 0.89
C ALA A 257 -13.11 2.55 1.72
N ARG A 258 -12.79 1.25 1.79
CA ARG A 258 -11.62 0.72 2.53
C ARG A 258 -10.61 0.01 1.63
N ILE A 259 -10.46 0.55 0.41
CA ILE A 259 -9.47 0.05 -0.55
C ILE A 259 -8.09 -0.07 0.13
N ALA A 260 -7.43 -1.21 -0.10
CA ALA A 260 -6.10 -1.50 0.43
C ALA A 260 -5.16 -1.88 -0.71
N ASN A 261 -3.89 -1.53 -0.56
CA ASN A 261 -2.83 -1.82 -1.53
C ASN A 261 -3.17 -1.36 -2.96
N PHE A 262 -3.76 -0.18 -3.09
CA PHE A 262 -4.18 0.36 -4.39
C PHE A 262 -3.00 0.61 -5.35
N ASP A 263 -1.76 0.56 -4.87
CA ASP A 263 -0.55 0.54 -5.69
C ASP A 263 -0.43 -0.74 -6.55
N ASP A 264 -1.22 -1.77 -6.27
CA ASP A 264 -1.40 -2.93 -7.16
C ASP A 264 -1.92 -2.52 -8.54
N LEU A 265 -2.61 -1.38 -8.64
CA LEU A 265 -3.10 -0.82 -9.90
C LEU A 265 -2.02 -0.09 -10.71
N ASP A 266 -0.91 0.32 -10.09
CA ASP A 266 0.14 1.14 -10.72
C ASP A 266 0.76 0.50 -11.95
N PRO A 267 1.06 -0.81 -11.94
CA PRO A 267 1.59 -1.48 -13.11
C PRO A 267 0.64 -1.44 -14.30
N LEU A 268 -0.66 -1.61 -14.07
CA LEU A 268 -1.67 -1.54 -15.13
C LEU A 268 -1.83 -0.12 -15.66
N ALA A 269 -1.89 0.86 -14.77
CA ALA A 269 -1.97 2.27 -15.13
C ALA A 269 -0.74 2.79 -15.89
N ALA A 270 0.42 2.12 -15.73
CA ALA A 270 1.66 2.47 -16.44
C ALA A 270 1.74 1.88 -17.85
N GLU A 271 0.86 0.96 -18.24
CA GLU A 271 0.85 0.37 -19.58
C GLU A 271 0.19 1.33 -20.58
N PRO A 272 0.85 1.62 -21.74
CA PRO A 272 0.36 2.60 -22.70
C PRO A 272 -0.94 2.18 -23.41
N ASP A 273 -1.21 0.88 -23.48
CA ASP A 273 -2.41 0.33 -24.11
C ASP A 273 -3.60 0.19 -23.14
N VAL A 274 -3.42 0.53 -21.86
CA VAL A 274 -4.43 0.41 -20.80
C VAL A 274 -4.98 1.78 -20.45
N ALA A 275 -6.31 1.89 -20.47
CA ALA A 275 -7.09 2.97 -19.89
C ALA A 275 -7.69 2.48 -18.57
N LEU A 276 -6.98 2.69 -17.44
CA LEU A 276 -7.46 2.34 -16.12
C LEU A 276 -8.24 3.52 -15.53
N GLU A 277 -9.49 3.28 -15.19
CA GLU A 277 -10.40 4.27 -14.62
C GLU A 277 -10.89 3.82 -13.24
N ILE A 278 -10.70 4.70 -12.24
CA ILE A 278 -11.22 4.50 -10.89
C ILE A 278 -12.59 5.15 -10.83
N ILE A 279 -13.62 4.36 -10.54
CA ILE A 279 -15.02 4.78 -10.56
C ILE A 279 -15.44 5.18 -9.14
N ASP A 280 -15.74 6.47 -8.98
CA ASP A 280 -16.18 7.02 -7.69
C ASP A 280 -17.62 6.59 -7.35
N PRO A 281 -17.97 6.49 -6.05
CA PRO A 281 -19.35 6.29 -5.59
C PRO A 281 -20.34 7.27 -6.24
N GLY A 282 -21.54 6.80 -6.52
CA GLY A 282 -22.56 7.54 -7.26
C GLY A 282 -22.40 7.50 -8.78
N THR A 283 -21.38 6.81 -9.31
CA THR A 283 -21.16 6.65 -10.76
C THR A 283 -21.26 5.18 -11.14
N PRO A 284 -22.07 4.80 -12.14
CA PRO A 284 -22.15 3.42 -12.61
C PRO A 284 -20.87 2.98 -13.30
N LEU A 285 -20.59 1.68 -13.31
CA LEU A 285 -19.46 1.15 -14.06
C LEU A 285 -19.68 1.33 -15.57
N PRO A 286 -18.65 1.75 -16.34
CA PRO A 286 -18.77 1.96 -17.78
C PRO A 286 -19.07 0.63 -18.50
N LEU A 287 -20.18 0.58 -19.24
CA LEU A 287 -20.64 -0.63 -19.93
C LEU A 287 -19.75 -1.05 -21.11
N ASP A 288 -18.78 -0.24 -21.48
CA ASP A 288 -17.77 -0.53 -22.50
C ASP A 288 -16.41 -0.92 -21.89
N ALA A 289 -16.36 -1.23 -20.60
CA ALA A 289 -15.17 -1.78 -19.96
C ALA A 289 -14.88 -3.19 -20.48
N ASP A 290 -13.62 -3.44 -20.84
CA ASP A 290 -13.12 -4.76 -21.22
C ASP A 290 -12.85 -5.62 -19.97
N MET A 291 -12.54 -4.96 -18.85
CA MET A 291 -12.27 -5.60 -17.56
C MET A 291 -12.85 -4.79 -16.40
N VAL A 292 -13.36 -5.47 -15.38
CA VAL A 292 -13.61 -4.90 -14.06
C VAL A 292 -12.62 -5.52 -13.08
N LEU A 293 -11.87 -4.68 -12.36
CA LEU A 293 -10.95 -5.12 -11.34
C LEU A 293 -11.45 -4.65 -9.97
N ILE A 294 -11.89 -5.60 -9.13
CA ILE A 294 -12.32 -5.34 -7.75
C ILE A 294 -11.06 -5.39 -6.86
N PRO A 295 -10.67 -4.27 -6.25
CA PRO A 295 -9.42 -4.19 -5.50
C PRO A 295 -9.51 -4.87 -4.13
N GLY A 296 -8.37 -4.92 -3.44
CA GLY A 296 -8.30 -5.34 -2.04
C GLY A 296 -9.01 -4.36 -1.11
N SER A 297 -9.49 -4.85 0.03
CA SER A 297 -10.17 -4.09 1.07
C SER A 297 -9.70 -4.49 2.47
N LYS A 298 -9.93 -3.60 3.45
CA LYS A 298 -9.78 -3.87 4.90
C LYS A 298 -11.12 -4.01 5.62
N ALA A 299 -12.23 -4.03 4.88
CA ALA A 299 -13.56 -4.24 5.42
C ALA A 299 -14.44 -4.94 4.36
N THR A 300 -14.12 -6.21 4.08
CA THR A 300 -14.67 -6.98 2.96
C THR A 300 -16.19 -7.00 2.93
N LEU A 301 -16.86 -7.24 4.08
CA LEU A 301 -18.33 -7.23 4.16
C LEU A 301 -18.93 -5.84 3.94
N ALA A 302 -18.32 -4.80 4.51
CA ALA A 302 -18.79 -3.43 4.34
C ALA A 302 -18.66 -2.95 2.88
N ASP A 303 -17.52 -3.25 2.24
CA ASP A 303 -17.27 -2.89 0.86
C ASP A 303 -18.11 -3.73 -0.12
N LEU A 304 -18.45 -5.00 0.21
CA LEU A 304 -19.47 -5.77 -0.51
C LEU A 304 -20.87 -5.12 -0.40
N GLY A 305 -21.20 -4.56 0.78
CA GLY A 305 -22.39 -3.74 0.98
C GLY A 305 -22.37 -2.51 0.06
N GLN A 306 -21.28 -1.75 0.04
CA GLN A 306 -21.08 -0.61 -0.83
C GLN A 306 -21.26 -0.97 -2.31
N ILE A 307 -20.68 -2.07 -2.79
CA ILE A 307 -20.83 -2.54 -4.17
C ILE A 307 -22.31 -2.70 -4.54
N ARG A 308 -23.15 -3.17 -3.60
CA ARG A 308 -24.60 -3.32 -3.81
C ARG A 308 -25.35 -2.00 -3.73
N ASP A 309 -25.00 -1.16 -2.76
CA ASP A 309 -25.65 0.14 -2.56
C ASP A 309 -25.44 1.06 -3.77
N GLU A 310 -24.26 0.97 -4.41
CA GLU A 310 -23.92 1.68 -5.64
C GLU A 310 -24.52 1.01 -6.91
N GLY A 311 -25.07 -0.20 -6.81
CA GLY A 311 -25.55 -0.98 -7.95
C GLY A 311 -24.43 -1.56 -8.83
N TRP A 312 -23.18 -1.50 -8.37
CA TRP A 312 -22.04 -2.04 -9.11
C TRP A 312 -22.10 -3.56 -9.24
N ASP A 313 -22.75 -4.28 -8.34
CA ASP A 313 -22.99 -5.73 -8.47
C ASP A 313 -23.79 -6.05 -9.74
N ILE A 314 -24.81 -5.23 -10.04
CA ILE A 314 -25.63 -5.35 -11.26
C ILE A 314 -24.78 -5.09 -12.49
N ASP A 315 -23.96 -4.04 -12.46
CA ASP A 315 -23.08 -3.66 -13.56
C ASP A 315 -22.00 -4.74 -13.81
N ILE A 316 -21.35 -5.25 -12.75
CA ILE A 316 -20.35 -6.31 -12.82
C ILE A 316 -20.95 -7.56 -13.48
N LEU A 317 -22.13 -8.00 -13.01
CA LEU A 317 -22.81 -9.16 -13.57
C LEU A 317 -23.27 -8.93 -15.02
N ALA A 318 -23.65 -7.70 -15.38
CA ALA A 318 -24.00 -7.34 -16.74
C ALA A 318 -22.78 -7.35 -17.66
N LEU A 319 -21.66 -6.78 -17.22
CA LEU A 319 -20.40 -6.77 -17.94
C LEU A 319 -19.87 -8.19 -18.13
N HIS A 320 -19.90 -9.03 -17.08
CA HIS A 320 -19.54 -10.44 -17.19
C HIS A 320 -20.36 -11.17 -18.26
N ARG A 321 -21.70 -11.02 -18.25
CA ARG A 321 -22.57 -11.61 -19.28
C ARG A 321 -22.26 -11.12 -20.71
N ARG A 322 -21.70 -9.93 -20.84
CA ARG A 322 -21.26 -9.35 -22.13
C ARG A 322 -19.88 -9.82 -22.56
N GLY A 323 -19.17 -10.55 -21.71
CA GLY A 323 -17.84 -11.10 -21.99
C GLY A 323 -16.69 -10.24 -21.46
N ALA A 324 -16.94 -9.22 -20.64
CA ALA A 324 -15.87 -8.53 -19.93
C ALA A 324 -15.23 -9.44 -18.89
N THR A 325 -13.93 -9.31 -18.72
CA THR A 325 -13.15 -10.04 -17.73
C THR A 325 -13.38 -9.44 -16.34
N ILE A 326 -13.73 -10.27 -15.34
CA ILE A 326 -13.90 -9.83 -13.96
C ILE A 326 -12.73 -10.36 -13.13
N VAL A 327 -12.01 -9.45 -12.47
CA VAL A 327 -10.82 -9.75 -11.68
C VAL A 327 -11.06 -9.30 -10.25
N GLY A 328 -10.70 -10.13 -9.27
CA GLY A 328 -10.73 -9.78 -7.85
C GLY A 328 -9.35 -9.93 -7.20
N LEU A 329 -8.92 -8.91 -6.46
CA LEU A 329 -7.70 -8.94 -5.67
C LEU A 329 -8.04 -9.06 -4.18
N CYS A 330 -7.46 -10.03 -3.47
CA CYS A 330 -7.64 -10.20 -2.02
C CYS A 330 -9.13 -10.21 -1.63
N ALA A 331 -9.64 -9.14 -0.98
CA ALA A 331 -11.06 -9.00 -0.67
C ALA A 331 -11.95 -9.04 -1.92
N GLY A 332 -11.49 -8.46 -3.04
CA GLY A 332 -12.18 -8.56 -4.33
C GLY A 332 -12.36 -10.01 -4.79
N TYR A 333 -11.35 -10.86 -4.61
CA TYR A 333 -11.47 -12.29 -4.87
C TYR A 333 -12.52 -12.96 -3.97
N GLN A 334 -12.52 -12.63 -2.68
CA GLN A 334 -13.50 -13.15 -1.72
C GLN A 334 -14.93 -12.74 -2.08
N ILE A 335 -15.11 -11.49 -2.50
CA ILE A 335 -16.40 -10.92 -2.95
C ILE A 335 -16.95 -11.65 -4.19
N LEU A 336 -16.09 -12.15 -5.07
CA LEU A 336 -16.51 -12.91 -6.24
C LEU A 336 -17.12 -14.27 -5.91
N GLY A 337 -16.90 -14.81 -4.70
CA GLY A 337 -17.41 -16.09 -4.23
C GLY A 337 -18.93 -16.12 -3.98
N HIS A 338 -19.39 -17.25 -3.44
CA HIS A 338 -20.80 -17.45 -3.05
C HIS A 338 -21.16 -16.73 -1.75
N THR A 339 -20.25 -16.77 -0.77
CA THR A 339 -20.50 -16.23 0.57
C THR A 339 -19.21 -15.68 1.16
N VAL A 340 -19.35 -14.56 1.88
CA VAL A 340 -18.31 -14.00 2.76
C VAL A 340 -18.87 -13.92 4.16
N ALA A 341 -18.22 -14.55 5.13
CA ALA A 341 -18.58 -14.53 6.54
C ALA A 341 -17.42 -14.01 7.40
N ASP A 342 -17.74 -13.16 8.38
CA ASP A 342 -16.83 -12.68 9.42
C ASP A 342 -17.49 -12.93 10.79
N PRO A 343 -17.51 -14.18 11.29
CA PRO A 343 -18.22 -14.53 12.51
C PRO A 343 -17.60 -13.89 13.77
N ASP A 344 -16.30 -13.62 13.74
CA ASP A 344 -15.55 -13.08 14.88
C ASP A 344 -15.40 -11.55 14.82
N GLY A 345 -15.86 -10.89 13.75
CA GLY A 345 -15.71 -9.45 13.57
C GLY A 345 -14.25 -9.02 13.37
N THR A 346 -13.50 -9.77 12.60
CA THR A 346 -12.07 -9.53 12.30
C THR A 346 -11.85 -8.22 11.55
N GLU A 347 -12.75 -7.90 10.61
CA GLU A 347 -12.66 -6.70 9.74
C GLU A 347 -13.79 -5.68 10.00
N GLY A 348 -14.63 -5.90 11.01
CA GLY A 348 -15.76 -5.03 11.34
C GLY A 348 -16.76 -5.73 12.23
N PRO A 349 -18.03 -5.32 12.25
CA PRO A 349 -19.07 -6.04 12.96
C PRO A 349 -19.23 -7.47 12.44
N PRO A 350 -19.41 -8.48 13.32
CA PRO A 350 -19.68 -9.85 12.90
C PRO A 350 -20.85 -9.93 11.92
N GLY A 351 -20.71 -10.75 10.89
CA GLY A 351 -21.76 -10.87 9.87
C GLY A 351 -21.45 -11.88 8.78
N GLU A 352 -22.42 -12.06 7.90
CA GLU A 352 -22.32 -12.90 6.71
C GLU A 352 -23.14 -12.25 5.59
N ALA A 353 -22.63 -12.32 4.36
CA ALA A 353 -23.33 -11.83 3.18
C ALA A 353 -23.06 -12.75 1.98
N PRO A 354 -24.06 -12.93 1.06
CA PRO A 354 -23.82 -13.57 -0.22
C PRO A 354 -22.78 -12.76 -1.01
N GLY A 355 -21.82 -13.39 -1.67
CA GLY A 355 -20.94 -12.75 -2.64
C GLY A 355 -21.60 -12.52 -4.00
N LEU A 356 -20.82 -12.34 -5.05
CA LEU A 356 -21.33 -12.14 -6.41
C LEU A 356 -21.60 -13.46 -7.15
N GLY A 357 -21.18 -14.61 -6.62
CA GLY A 357 -21.43 -15.93 -7.16
C GLY A 357 -20.74 -16.22 -8.51
N LEU A 358 -19.64 -15.49 -8.79
CA LEU A 358 -18.86 -15.69 -10.02
C LEU A 358 -17.77 -16.74 -9.86
N LEU A 359 -17.38 -17.06 -8.61
CA LEU A 359 -16.43 -18.11 -8.27
C LEU A 359 -17.07 -19.13 -7.32
N ASP A 360 -16.73 -20.41 -7.49
CA ASP A 360 -17.21 -21.49 -6.61
C ASP A 360 -16.37 -21.56 -5.32
N ILE A 361 -16.40 -20.49 -4.56
CA ILE A 361 -15.71 -20.37 -3.27
C ILE A 361 -16.63 -19.80 -2.20
N THR A 362 -16.35 -20.15 -0.94
CA THR A 362 -16.92 -19.54 0.26
C THR A 362 -15.78 -19.07 1.15
N THR A 363 -15.87 -17.84 1.63
CA THR A 363 -14.86 -17.24 2.50
C THR A 363 -15.39 -17.13 3.92
N VAL A 364 -14.58 -17.56 4.89
CA VAL A 364 -14.80 -17.28 6.32
C VAL A 364 -13.56 -16.56 6.82
N LEU A 365 -13.74 -15.30 7.25
CA LEU A 365 -12.69 -14.51 7.88
C LEU A 365 -12.55 -14.98 9.34
N GLY A 366 -11.32 -15.21 9.80
CA GLY A 366 -11.09 -15.65 11.17
C GLY A 366 -9.70 -16.25 11.34
N GLY A 367 -9.34 -16.53 12.61
CA GLY A 367 -8.04 -17.07 12.97
C GLY A 367 -6.90 -16.06 12.92
N ASP A 368 -5.69 -16.53 13.22
CA ASP A 368 -4.49 -15.72 13.17
C ASP A 368 -4.13 -15.35 11.73
N LYS A 369 -3.79 -14.08 11.51
CA LYS A 369 -3.36 -13.60 10.21
C LYS A 369 -2.04 -14.24 9.81
N ALA A 370 -2.05 -15.02 8.72
CA ALA A 370 -0.85 -15.60 8.15
C ALA A 370 -0.23 -14.62 7.13
N LEU A 371 0.96 -14.13 7.44
CA LEU A 371 1.75 -13.28 6.54
C LEU A 371 2.96 -14.09 6.07
N VAL A 372 2.96 -14.51 4.81
CA VAL A 372 4.00 -15.38 4.25
C VAL A 372 4.33 -14.94 2.83
N GLU A 373 5.60 -14.72 2.56
CA GLU A 373 6.09 -14.55 1.20
C GLU A 373 6.05 -15.88 0.45
N ARG A 374 5.48 -15.90 -0.73
CA ARG A 374 5.33 -17.09 -1.58
C ARG A 374 5.81 -16.81 -2.99
N ALA A 375 6.49 -17.78 -3.59
CA ALA A 375 6.78 -17.81 -5.01
C ALA A 375 5.70 -18.65 -5.71
N GLY A 376 5.10 -18.10 -6.77
CA GLY A 376 4.16 -18.81 -7.63
C GLY A 376 4.82 -19.28 -8.93
N ARG A 377 4.22 -20.23 -9.62
CA ARG A 377 4.61 -20.67 -10.96
C ARG A 377 3.48 -20.40 -11.92
N GLU A 378 3.82 -19.90 -13.12
CA GLU A 378 2.90 -19.87 -14.24
C GLU A 378 2.76 -21.31 -14.77
N LEU A 379 1.54 -21.81 -14.84
CA LEU A 379 1.21 -23.04 -15.55
C LEU A 379 0.78 -22.65 -16.96
N GLY A 380 1.52 -23.08 -17.98
CA GLY A 380 1.15 -22.89 -19.38
C GLY A 380 0.12 -23.92 -19.84
N ASP A 381 -0.31 -23.83 -21.11
CA ASP A 381 -1.27 -24.75 -21.76
C ASP A 381 -1.13 -26.19 -21.26
N LEU A 382 -2.26 -26.83 -20.98
CA LEU A 382 -2.41 -28.20 -20.46
C LEU A 382 -1.27 -29.14 -20.92
N GLY A 383 -0.32 -29.39 -20.01
CA GLY A 383 0.76 -30.38 -20.21
C GLY A 383 2.14 -29.82 -20.53
N ARG A 384 2.35 -28.50 -20.56
CA ARG A 384 3.69 -27.91 -20.64
C ARG A 384 4.04 -27.17 -19.35
N GLU A 385 4.79 -27.83 -18.50
CA GLU A 385 5.47 -27.21 -17.37
C GLU A 385 6.56 -26.28 -17.88
N VAL A 386 6.37 -24.97 -17.78
CA VAL A 386 7.41 -24.00 -18.11
C VAL A 386 8.27 -23.84 -16.87
N HIS A 387 9.35 -24.63 -16.79
CA HIS A 387 10.41 -24.38 -15.84
C HIS A 387 11.09 -23.05 -16.18
N ARG A 388 10.86 -22.03 -15.39
CA ARG A 388 11.64 -20.80 -15.43
C ARG A 388 12.49 -20.73 -14.17
N ASP A 389 13.78 -20.51 -14.39
CA ASP A 389 14.77 -20.34 -13.33
C ASP A 389 14.37 -19.17 -12.43
N THR A 390 13.92 -19.47 -11.23
CA THR A 390 13.37 -18.50 -10.27
C THR A 390 14.46 -17.78 -9.48
N ASP A 391 15.73 -18.09 -9.72
CA ASP A 391 16.86 -17.51 -8.97
C ASP A 391 17.15 -16.04 -9.32
N GLN A 392 16.52 -15.49 -10.37
CA GLN A 392 16.68 -14.08 -10.74
C GLN A 392 15.42 -13.22 -10.57
N ILE A 393 14.29 -13.78 -10.10
CA ILE A 393 13.03 -13.05 -10.00
C ILE A 393 12.44 -13.35 -8.63
N GLY A 394 12.56 -12.41 -7.73
CA GLY A 394 12.03 -12.49 -6.37
C GLY A 394 10.50 -12.57 -6.26
N GLU A 395 9.77 -12.73 -7.37
CA GLU A 395 8.31 -12.78 -7.40
C GLU A 395 7.88 -13.55 -8.64
N GLY A 396 7.23 -14.68 -8.43
CA GLY A 396 6.66 -15.51 -9.49
C GLY A 396 5.14 -15.42 -9.50
N ALA A 397 4.55 -15.20 -10.67
CA ALA A 397 3.13 -15.33 -10.92
C ALA A 397 2.83 -16.76 -11.33
N ALA A 398 1.83 -17.41 -10.72
CA ALA A 398 1.26 -18.66 -11.19
C ALA A 398 0.00 -18.34 -12.00
N ILE A 399 0.06 -18.55 -13.30
CA ILE A 399 -1.11 -18.49 -14.18
C ILE A 399 -1.49 -19.92 -14.50
N MET A 400 -2.68 -20.34 -14.08
CA MET A 400 -3.31 -21.57 -14.55
C MET A 400 -4.35 -21.20 -15.60
N GLU A 401 -4.13 -21.62 -16.84
CA GLU A 401 -5.21 -21.73 -17.82
C GLU A 401 -5.93 -23.07 -17.60
N ALA A 402 -6.96 -23.06 -16.79
CA ALA A 402 -8.11 -23.92 -17.03
C ALA A 402 -9.09 -23.06 -17.80
N ASP A 403 -9.85 -23.60 -18.71
CA ASP A 403 -10.66 -22.89 -19.73
C ASP A 403 -11.45 -21.66 -19.25
N GLU A 404 -11.42 -21.26 -18.00
CA GLU A 404 -12.23 -20.19 -17.41
C GLU A 404 -11.64 -19.48 -16.21
N LEU A 405 -10.49 -19.86 -15.66
CA LEU A 405 -9.98 -19.28 -14.41
C LEU A 405 -8.49 -19.00 -14.50
N ILE A 406 -8.10 -17.73 -14.34
CA ILE A 406 -6.71 -17.34 -14.13
C ILE A 406 -6.54 -17.04 -12.64
N VAL A 407 -5.63 -17.77 -11.99
CA VAL A 407 -5.25 -17.53 -10.59
C VAL A 407 -3.80 -17.12 -10.57
N ASP A 408 -3.56 -15.92 -10.06
CA ASP A 408 -2.22 -15.41 -9.83
C ASP A 408 -1.99 -15.29 -8.31
N CYS A 409 -0.91 -15.94 -7.83
CA CYS A 409 -0.50 -15.87 -6.44
C CYS A 409 0.82 -15.12 -6.37
N LEU A 410 0.78 -13.86 -5.94
CA LEU A 410 1.94 -13.02 -5.73
C LEU A 410 2.04 -12.64 -4.25
N GLY A 411 3.09 -13.12 -3.59
CA GLY A 411 3.25 -12.86 -2.17
C GLY A 411 2.04 -13.38 -1.37
N ASN A 412 1.25 -12.51 -0.82
CA ASN A 412 0.04 -12.83 -0.07
C ASN A 412 -1.26 -12.52 -0.83
N ALA A 413 -1.20 -12.27 -2.18
CA ALA A 413 -2.38 -12.02 -2.99
C ALA A 413 -2.79 -13.26 -3.77
N VAL A 414 -4.08 -13.46 -3.83
CA VAL A 414 -4.73 -14.37 -4.76
C VAL A 414 -5.49 -13.50 -5.75
N LEU A 415 -5.08 -13.54 -7.01
CA LEU A 415 -5.82 -12.97 -8.13
C LEU A 415 -6.65 -14.08 -8.77
N ALA A 416 -7.95 -13.89 -8.90
CA ALA A 416 -8.80 -14.80 -9.66
C ALA A 416 -9.53 -14.04 -10.75
N VAL A 417 -9.55 -14.63 -11.94
CA VAL A 417 -10.22 -14.11 -13.13
C VAL A 417 -11.31 -15.08 -13.53
N ALA A 418 -12.54 -14.61 -13.63
CA ALA A 418 -13.66 -15.38 -14.15
C ALA A 418 -13.90 -15.00 -15.61
N GLU A 419 -13.72 -15.93 -16.53
CA GLU A 419 -13.99 -15.76 -17.96
C GLU A 419 -15.22 -16.59 -18.38
N ARG A 420 -15.96 -16.09 -19.36
CA ARG A 420 -17.11 -16.80 -19.91
C ARG A 420 -16.68 -17.62 -21.11
N THR A 421 -16.79 -18.96 -21.02
CA THR A 421 -16.68 -19.80 -22.18
C THR A 421 -18.03 -19.93 -22.89
N GLY A 422 -18.02 -20.18 -24.21
CA GLY A 422 -19.24 -20.32 -25.02
C GLY A 422 -20.12 -21.53 -24.68
N ALA A 423 -19.83 -22.30 -23.64
CA ALA A 423 -20.48 -23.57 -23.31
C ALA A 423 -21.19 -23.62 -21.95
N GLY A 424 -21.46 -22.48 -21.29
CA GLY A 424 -22.18 -22.45 -20.00
C GLY A 424 -21.22 -22.48 -18.78
N LEU A 425 -21.72 -22.06 -17.64
CA LEU A 425 -20.97 -22.03 -16.37
C LEU A 425 -20.58 -23.46 -15.95
N GLY A 426 -19.30 -23.77 -16.05
CA GLY A 426 -18.70 -24.94 -15.45
C GLY A 426 -17.81 -24.53 -14.29
N ALA A 427 -18.07 -25.02 -13.09
CA ALA A 427 -17.19 -24.83 -11.93
C ALA A 427 -16.06 -25.84 -12.01
N HIS A 428 -14.82 -25.36 -12.07
CA HIS A 428 -13.64 -26.19 -11.96
C HIS A 428 -12.92 -25.96 -10.63
N HIS A 429 -12.59 -27.02 -9.94
CA HIS A 429 -11.73 -26.98 -8.77
C HIS A 429 -10.29 -26.74 -9.23
N VAL A 430 -9.70 -25.67 -8.74
CA VAL A 430 -8.28 -25.37 -8.95
C VAL A 430 -7.52 -25.74 -7.71
N GLU A 431 -6.66 -26.75 -7.82
CA GLU A 431 -5.73 -27.13 -6.77
C GLU A 431 -4.43 -26.31 -6.91
N ILE A 432 -4.22 -25.39 -5.99
CA ILE A 432 -3.01 -24.55 -5.98
C ILE A 432 -1.94 -25.26 -5.15
N GLY A 433 -0.95 -25.82 -5.82
CA GLY A 433 0.24 -26.38 -5.16
C GLY A 433 1.19 -25.24 -4.76
N LEU A 434 1.31 -24.96 -3.48
CA LEU A 434 2.28 -24.01 -2.93
C LEU A 434 3.53 -24.75 -2.45
N THR A 435 4.69 -24.45 -3.01
CA THR A 435 5.96 -25.03 -2.55
C THR A 435 6.68 -24.11 -1.58
N ARG A 436 7.02 -24.61 -0.40
CA ARG A 436 7.82 -23.93 0.61
C ARG A 436 9.30 -24.10 0.25
N ARG A 437 10.06 -23.00 0.19
CA ARG A 437 11.52 -23.06 0.11
C ARG A 437 12.10 -23.35 1.49
N VAL A 438 12.12 -24.59 1.91
CA VAL A 438 13.08 -25.17 2.84
C VAL A 438 13.11 -26.65 2.49
N GLY A 439 14.29 -27.20 2.21
CA GLY A 439 14.59 -28.54 1.74
C GLY A 439 13.54 -29.61 2.01
N ASP A 440 13.31 -30.42 0.98
CA ASP A 440 12.49 -31.64 0.98
C ASP A 440 11.11 -31.51 1.65
N PHE A 441 10.05 -31.33 0.85
CA PHE A 441 8.77 -31.95 1.23
C PHE A 441 7.67 -31.79 0.17
N GLU A 442 6.81 -32.81 0.16
CA GLU A 442 5.66 -33.10 -0.70
C GLU A 442 4.59 -32.01 -0.75
N ALA A 443 3.83 -32.01 -1.84
CA ALA A 443 2.67 -31.15 -2.07
C ALA A 443 1.68 -31.23 -0.91
N VAL A 444 1.37 -30.10 -0.31
CA VAL A 444 0.31 -29.98 0.70
C VAL A 444 -0.90 -29.33 0.03
N GLY A 445 -2.01 -30.06 0.00
CA GLY A 445 -3.29 -29.57 -0.50
C GLY A 445 -3.74 -28.29 0.23
N CYS A 446 -4.41 -27.43 -0.49
CA CYS A 446 -4.94 -26.18 0.03
C CYS A 446 -6.06 -26.48 1.03
N ASP A 447 -5.85 -26.14 2.31
CA ASP A 447 -6.90 -26.25 3.30
C ASP A 447 -7.95 -25.14 3.07
N LYS A 448 -9.22 -25.48 3.14
CA LYS A 448 -10.37 -24.61 2.80
C LYS A 448 -10.55 -23.39 3.72
N ASN A 449 -9.69 -23.25 4.74
CA ASN A 449 -9.70 -22.16 5.70
C ASN A 449 -8.51 -21.21 5.45
N ILE A 450 -8.62 -20.32 4.48
CA ILE A 450 -7.62 -19.29 4.26
C ILE A 450 -8.07 -18.06 5.04
N GLY A 451 -7.43 -17.80 6.19
CA GLY A 451 -7.53 -16.53 6.91
C GLY A 451 -7.11 -15.35 6.02
N ALA A 452 -7.55 -14.15 6.37
CA ALA A 452 -7.30 -12.92 5.60
C ALA A 452 -5.83 -12.77 5.18
N VAL A 453 -5.58 -12.78 3.88
CA VAL A 453 -4.25 -12.71 3.28
C VAL A 453 -4.07 -11.34 2.62
N SER A 454 -3.01 -10.64 2.96
CA SER A 454 -2.67 -9.33 2.36
C SER A 454 -1.67 -9.51 1.23
N ALA A 455 -1.89 -8.83 0.11
CA ALA A 455 -1.23 -9.09 -1.14
C ALA A 455 -0.50 -7.90 -1.74
N HIS A 456 0.63 -8.14 -2.39
CA HIS A 456 1.36 -7.15 -3.18
C HIS A 456 1.72 -7.69 -4.57
N ILE A 457 1.35 -6.97 -5.62
CA ILE A 457 1.67 -7.33 -6.99
C ILE A 457 2.85 -6.49 -7.50
N VAL A 458 3.96 -7.14 -7.87
CA VAL A 458 5.08 -6.50 -8.57
C VAL A 458 5.30 -7.21 -9.90
N PHE A 459 5.16 -6.48 -11.01
CA PHE A 459 5.34 -7.02 -12.35
C PHE A 459 6.68 -6.63 -12.99
N ALA A 460 7.34 -7.55 -13.68
CA ALA A 460 8.45 -7.26 -14.56
C ALA A 460 7.95 -6.77 -15.94
N ARG A 461 8.52 -5.66 -16.45
CA ARG A 461 8.01 -4.86 -17.57
C ARG A 461 7.69 -5.62 -18.87
N GLN A 462 8.46 -6.63 -19.25
CA GLN A 462 8.24 -7.38 -20.49
C GLN A 462 7.12 -8.44 -20.42
N ARG A 463 6.78 -8.94 -19.24
CA ARG A 463 5.77 -10.00 -19.06
C ARG A 463 4.34 -9.48 -18.92
N LYS A 464 4.17 -8.22 -18.52
CA LYS A 464 2.87 -7.56 -18.34
C LYS A 464 2.04 -7.46 -19.62
N GLN A 465 2.68 -7.11 -20.75
CA GLN A 465 1.98 -7.05 -22.03
C GLN A 465 1.42 -8.41 -22.46
N ILE A 466 2.13 -9.50 -22.13
CA ILE A 466 1.69 -10.86 -22.45
C ILE A 466 0.47 -11.24 -21.60
N MET A 467 0.47 -10.91 -20.31
CA MET A 467 -0.63 -11.24 -19.42
C MET A 467 -1.92 -10.47 -19.77
N ILE A 468 -1.84 -9.16 -19.94
CA ILE A 468 -2.99 -8.34 -20.36
C ILE A 468 -3.57 -8.80 -21.68
N LYS A 469 -2.70 -9.11 -22.68
CA LYS A 469 -3.13 -9.60 -23.98
C LYS A 469 -3.76 -10.99 -23.91
N ARG A 470 -3.29 -11.89 -23.01
CA ARG A 470 -3.88 -13.22 -22.81
C ARG A 470 -5.22 -13.14 -22.07
N VAL A 471 -5.29 -12.39 -20.98
CA VAL A 471 -6.52 -12.19 -20.21
C VAL A 471 -7.65 -11.61 -21.07
N LEU A 472 -7.30 -10.79 -22.06
CA LEU A 472 -8.27 -10.17 -22.97
C LEU A 472 -8.46 -10.95 -24.29
N GLY A 473 -7.98 -12.19 -24.38
CA GLY A 473 -8.19 -13.08 -25.53
C GLY A 473 -7.50 -12.63 -26.83
N GLN A 474 -6.57 -11.69 -26.77
CA GLN A 474 -5.83 -11.25 -27.96
C GLN A 474 -4.73 -12.25 -28.33
N ARG A 475 -4.78 -12.81 -29.56
CA ARG A 475 -3.68 -13.62 -30.11
C ARG A 475 -2.39 -12.80 -30.15
N ILE A 476 -1.34 -13.34 -29.57
CA ILE A 476 0.01 -12.77 -29.63
C ILE A 476 0.67 -13.36 -30.87
N ASP A 477 0.85 -12.55 -31.92
CA ASP A 477 1.79 -12.89 -32.97
C ASP A 477 3.21 -12.66 -32.41
N ILE A 478 3.90 -13.76 -32.14
CA ILE A 478 5.32 -13.75 -31.79
C ILE A 478 6.07 -13.89 -33.13
N GLY A 479 6.45 -12.74 -33.69
CA GLY A 479 7.40 -12.69 -34.79
C GLY A 479 8.85 -12.83 -34.32
#